data_30c64579c3fed4c3a5a57fb1a4b0cf14
#
_entry.id   30c64579c3fed4c3a5a57fb1a4b0cf14
#
_cell.length_a   1.000
_cell.length_b   1.000
_cell.length_c   1.000
_cell.angle_alpha   90.00
_cell.angle_beta   90.00
_cell.angle_gamma   90.00
#
_symmetry.space_group_name_H-M   'P 1'
#
loop_
_entity.id
_entity.type
_entity.pdbx_description
1 polymer ?
#
loop_
_entity_poly.entity_id
_entity_poly.type
_entity_poly.pdbx_seq_one_letter_code
_entity_poly.pdbx_strand_id
1 'polypeptide(L)'
;MKKIITTTLLVGFVALTNSIYAQQATKVQRQAIQTDNIETFKSAFTKAEYDKCIDIKENSYTMLSYSIRHNRKNITTFLLANNSDVNKACKGITPLMVAATYGDTETAKLLLKKGANKNAKDLNGKTAKDYATENKQTATAAIL
;
A
#
# COMPACT_ATOMS: atom_id res chain seq x y z
N MET A 1 48.66 -1.30 -25.05
CA MET A 1 47.40 -0.67 -25.45
C MET A 1 46.26 -1.70 -25.46
N LYS A 2 45.81 -2.13 -24.32
CA LYS A 2 44.62 -2.96 -24.16
C LYS A 2 44.19 -2.82 -22.72
N LYS A 3 43.18 -1.99 -22.41
CA LYS A 3 42.38 -2.01 -21.16
C LYS A 3 41.60 -0.71 -20.97
N ILE A 4 40.69 -0.34 -21.86
CA ILE A 4 39.68 0.70 -21.57
C ILE A 4 38.43 0.41 -22.43
N ILE A 5 37.76 -0.71 -22.27
CA ILE A 5 36.42 -0.92 -22.91
C ILE A 5 35.47 -1.80 -22.03
N THR A 6 35.67 -1.93 -20.75
CA THR A 6 34.79 -2.82 -19.96
C THR A 6 34.02 -2.15 -18.81
N THR A 7 34.24 -0.86 -18.56
CA THR A 7 33.58 -0.21 -17.39
C THR A 7 32.32 0.58 -17.73
N THR A 8 32.11 0.97 -18.97
CA THR A 8 30.93 1.78 -19.35
C THR A 8 29.67 0.96 -19.61
N LEU A 9 29.80 -0.30 -19.97
CA LEU A 9 28.62 -1.16 -20.23
C LEU A 9 27.97 -1.71 -18.95
N LEU A 10 28.73 -1.86 -17.85
CA LEU A 10 28.21 -2.39 -16.59
C LEU A 10 27.36 -1.37 -15.84
N VAL A 11 27.69 -0.08 -15.94
CA VAL A 11 26.94 0.99 -15.24
C VAL A 11 25.55 1.21 -15.87
N GLY A 12 25.45 1.09 -17.20
CA GLY A 12 24.17 1.20 -17.90
C GLY A 12 23.20 0.04 -17.59
N PHE A 13 23.72 -1.17 -17.40
CA PHE A 13 22.90 -2.34 -17.12
C PHE A 13 22.36 -2.33 -15.69
N VAL A 14 23.14 -1.85 -14.72
CA VAL A 14 22.70 -1.70 -13.32
C VAL A 14 21.63 -0.62 -13.17
N ALA A 15 21.70 0.48 -13.93
CA ALA A 15 20.70 1.53 -13.89
C ALA A 15 19.35 1.09 -14.49
N LEU A 16 19.35 0.28 -15.54
CA LEU A 16 18.14 -0.25 -16.16
C LEU A 16 17.47 -1.34 -15.29
N THR A 17 18.24 -2.18 -14.62
CA THR A 17 17.72 -3.19 -13.70
C THR A 17 17.12 -2.55 -12.46
N ASN A 18 17.71 -1.50 -11.89
CA ASN A 18 17.15 -0.77 -10.76
C ASN A 18 15.81 -0.08 -11.10
N SER A 19 15.61 0.36 -12.33
CA SER A 19 14.35 0.98 -12.76
C SER A 19 13.18 -0.01 -12.86
N ILE A 20 13.46 -1.25 -13.24
CA ILE A 20 12.42 -2.30 -13.35
C ILE A 20 12.09 -2.91 -11.99
N TYR A 21 13.08 -3.00 -11.08
CA TYR A 21 12.87 -3.53 -9.73
C TYR A 21 12.27 -2.51 -8.75
N ALA A 22 12.27 -1.22 -9.09
CA ALA A 22 11.80 -0.16 -8.20
C ALA A 22 10.27 -0.12 -7.97
N GLN A 23 9.49 -0.84 -8.77
CA GLN A 23 8.02 -0.86 -8.66
C GLN A 23 7.47 -2.14 -8.04
N GLN A 24 8.25 -3.21 -7.94
CA GLN A 24 7.80 -4.45 -7.30
C GLN A 24 8.35 -4.57 -5.87
N ALA A 25 7.47 -4.83 -4.90
CA ALA A 25 7.92 -5.16 -3.55
C ALA A 25 8.83 -6.39 -3.58
N THR A 26 10.01 -6.26 -3.02
CA THR A 26 10.95 -7.37 -2.88
C THR A 26 10.37 -8.47 -1.99
N LYS A 27 10.94 -9.68 -2.07
CA LYS A 27 10.53 -10.79 -1.18
C LYS A 27 10.64 -10.39 0.29
N VAL A 28 11.72 -9.69 0.67
CA VAL A 28 11.96 -9.21 2.04
C VAL A 28 10.87 -8.22 2.48
N GLN A 29 10.53 -7.27 1.61
CA GLN A 29 9.47 -6.28 1.90
C GLN A 29 8.10 -6.93 2.07
N ARG A 30 7.72 -7.88 1.22
CA ARG A 30 6.46 -8.61 1.39
C ARG A 30 6.45 -9.41 2.69
N GLN A 31 7.55 -10.08 3.02
CA GLN A 31 7.67 -10.84 4.26
C GLN A 31 7.61 -9.93 5.50
N ALA A 32 8.24 -8.76 5.47
CA ALA A 32 8.18 -7.79 6.57
C ALA A 32 6.74 -7.39 6.91
N ILE A 33 5.89 -7.17 5.89
CA ILE A 33 4.48 -6.87 6.11
C ILE A 33 3.74 -8.11 6.64
N GLN A 34 4.03 -9.29 6.11
CA GLN A 34 3.34 -10.53 6.51
C GLN A 34 3.54 -10.90 7.98
N THR A 35 4.66 -10.56 8.58
CA THR A 35 4.96 -10.85 9.98
C THR A 35 4.23 -9.93 10.97
N ASP A 36 3.66 -8.82 10.50
CA ASP A 36 3.08 -7.74 11.33
C ASP A 36 4.04 -7.22 12.42
N ASN A 37 5.34 -7.34 12.18
CA ASN A 37 6.39 -6.90 13.09
C ASN A 37 6.92 -5.53 12.66
N ILE A 38 6.78 -4.52 13.54
CA ILE A 38 7.13 -3.14 13.24
C ILE A 38 8.64 -2.97 13.01
N GLU A 39 9.49 -3.67 13.75
CA GLU A 39 10.95 -3.54 13.59
C GLU A 39 11.42 -4.13 12.26
N THR A 40 10.87 -5.29 11.88
CA THR A 40 11.13 -5.89 10.58
C THR A 40 10.61 -4.97 9.45
N PHE A 41 9.44 -4.36 9.65
CA PHE A 41 8.88 -3.41 8.70
C PHE A 41 9.77 -2.17 8.52
N LYS A 42 10.21 -1.54 9.61
CA LYS A 42 11.12 -0.38 9.58
C LYS A 42 12.47 -0.68 8.92
N SER A 43 12.99 -1.91 9.08
CA SER A 43 14.23 -2.33 8.43
C SER A 43 14.09 -2.54 6.93
N ALA A 44 12.88 -2.86 6.45
CA ALA A 44 12.59 -3.16 5.06
C ALA A 44 12.09 -1.93 4.26
N PHE A 45 11.58 -0.90 4.93
CA PHE A 45 10.98 0.28 4.30
C PHE A 45 11.42 1.58 4.95
N THR A 46 11.75 2.55 4.12
CA THR A 46 11.96 3.94 4.53
C THR A 46 10.63 4.69 4.60
N LYS A 47 10.57 5.77 5.39
CA LYS A 47 9.38 6.62 5.49
C LYS A 47 8.93 7.17 4.13
N ALA A 48 9.88 7.45 3.23
CA ALA A 48 9.59 7.92 1.87
C ALA A 48 8.86 6.89 0.99
N GLU A 49 8.82 5.63 1.40
CA GLU A 49 8.17 4.55 0.65
C GLU A 49 6.74 4.24 1.15
N TYR A 50 6.32 4.76 2.32
CA TYR A 50 5.04 4.39 2.92
C TYR A 50 3.84 4.73 2.02
N ASP A 51 3.89 5.86 1.31
CA ASP A 51 2.81 6.32 0.44
C ASP A 51 3.06 6.06 -1.05
N LYS A 52 4.15 5.36 -1.39
CA LYS A 52 4.36 4.90 -2.77
C LYS A 52 3.44 3.73 -3.10
N CYS A 53 2.90 3.75 -4.31
CA CYS A 53 2.21 2.59 -4.84
C CYS A 53 3.22 1.51 -5.23
N ILE A 54 3.03 0.33 -4.70
CA ILE A 54 3.82 -0.87 -5.06
C ILE A 54 2.93 -1.85 -5.79
N ASP A 55 3.45 -2.41 -6.85
CA ASP A 55 2.73 -3.43 -7.61
C ASP A 55 3.01 -4.80 -7.00
N ILE A 56 1.93 -5.51 -6.67
CA ILE A 56 1.96 -6.87 -6.14
C ILE A 56 1.03 -7.71 -7.01
N LYS A 57 1.60 -8.49 -7.91
CA LYS A 57 0.88 -9.20 -8.97
C LYS A 57 0.13 -8.19 -9.84
N GLU A 58 -1.17 -8.34 -10.02
CA GLU A 58 -2.02 -7.49 -10.86
C GLU A 58 -2.53 -6.23 -10.14
N ASN A 59 -2.32 -6.14 -8.82
CA ASN A 59 -2.84 -5.05 -7.99
C ASN A 59 -1.73 -4.10 -7.55
N SER A 60 -2.12 -2.89 -7.20
CA SER A 60 -1.22 -1.84 -6.70
C SER A 60 -1.74 -1.33 -5.36
N TYR A 61 -0.84 -1.18 -4.39
CA TYR A 61 -1.18 -0.77 -3.03
C TYR A 61 -0.16 0.21 -2.46
N THR A 62 -0.61 1.12 -1.59
CA THR A 62 0.29 1.73 -0.60
C THR A 62 0.60 0.70 0.49
N MET A 63 1.61 0.94 1.33
CA MET A 63 1.89 0.10 2.50
C MET A 63 0.67 0.05 3.43
N LEU A 64 -0.03 1.19 3.61
CA LEU A 64 -1.24 1.27 4.41
C LEU A 64 -2.35 0.37 3.84
N SER A 65 -2.67 0.50 2.56
CA SER A 65 -3.68 -0.34 1.90
C SER A 65 -3.34 -1.83 1.96
N TYR A 66 -2.06 -2.16 1.79
CA TYR A 66 -1.61 -3.55 1.83
C TYR A 66 -1.67 -4.15 3.24
N SER A 67 -1.31 -3.38 4.28
CA SER A 67 -1.41 -3.83 5.66
C SER A 67 -2.88 -4.07 6.08
N ILE A 68 -3.80 -3.19 5.66
CA ILE A 68 -5.25 -3.35 5.89
C ILE A 68 -5.76 -4.62 5.20
N ARG A 69 -5.45 -4.80 3.91
CA ARG A 69 -5.84 -5.99 3.14
C ARG A 69 -5.47 -7.30 3.85
N HIS A 70 -4.32 -7.33 4.50
CA HIS A 70 -3.77 -8.52 5.15
C HIS A 70 -4.01 -8.55 6.67
N ASN A 71 -4.86 -7.66 7.19
CA ASN A 71 -5.19 -7.54 8.63
C ASN A 71 -3.93 -7.39 9.52
N ARG A 72 -2.97 -6.57 9.08
CA ARG A 72 -1.71 -6.29 9.80
C ARG A 72 -1.89 -5.10 10.72
N LYS A 73 -2.51 -5.32 11.86
CA LYS A 73 -2.98 -4.24 12.76
C LYS A 73 -1.85 -3.40 13.36
N ASN A 74 -0.73 -4.03 13.70
CA ASN A 74 0.43 -3.31 14.25
C ASN A 74 1.03 -2.36 13.19
N ILE A 75 1.24 -2.86 11.96
CA ILE A 75 1.77 -2.05 10.87
C ILE A 75 0.76 -0.97 10.45
N THR A 76 -0.53 -1.29 10.36
CA THR A 76 -1.59 -0.31 10.05
C THR A 76 -1.58 0.84 11.07
N THR A 77 -1.57 0.53 12.36
CA THR A 77 -1.54 1.53 13.44
C THR A 77 -0.25 2.35 13.39
N PHE A 78 0.90 1.70 13.16
CA PHE A 78 2.19 2.36 13.02
C PHE A 78 2.19 3.36 11.85
N LEU A 79 1.70 2.96 10.67
CA LEU A 79 1.63 3.82 9.49
C LEU A 79 0.73 5.03 9.72
N LEU A 80 -0.45 4.83 10.34
CA LEU A 80 -1.38 5.91 10.68
C LEU A 80 -0.81 6.86 11.75
N ALA A 81 -0.01 6.36 12.68
CA ALA A 81 0.69 7.19 13.66
C ALA A 81 1.85 7.99 13.02
N ASN A 82 2.42 7.52 11.92
CA ASN A 82 3.50 8.18 11.18
C ASN A 82 3.01 9.02 10.00
N ASN A 83 1.73 9.41 9.99
CA ASN A 83 1.10 10.29 9.01
C ASN A 83 1.15 9.76 7.56
N SER A 84 1.01 8.45 7.36
CA SER A 84 0.74 7.92 6.02
C SER A 84 -0.53 8.53 5.44
N ASP A 85 -0.50 8.83 4.14
CA ASP A 85 -1.62 9.46 3.44
C ASP A 85 -2.82 8.49 3.36
N VAL A 86 -3.84 8.77 4.18
CA VAL A 86 -5.09 7.98 4.25
C VAL A 86 -5.94 8.07 2.99
N ASN A 87 -5.65 9.03 2.10
CA ASN A 87 -6.36 9.26 0.85
C ASN A 87 -5.56 8.81 -0.38
N LYS A 88 -4.33 8.35 -0.21
CA LYS A 88 -3.50 7.91 -1.33
C LYS A 88 -4.12 6.70 -2.03
N ALA A 89 -4.61 6.92 -3.25
CA ALA A 89 -5.13 5.87 -4.09
C ALA A 89 -4.04 5.26 -4.98
N CYS A 90 -4.06 3.94 -5.12
CA CYS A 90 -3.27 3.21 -6.10
C CYS A 90 -4.24 2.54 -7.09
N LYS A 91 -4.12 2.84 -8.38
CA LYS A 91 -5.09 2.43 -9.41
C LYS A 91 -6.55 2.77 -9.02
N GLY A 92 -6.75 3.94 -8.41
CA GLY A 92 -8.06 4.42 -7.98
C GLY A 92 -8.55 3.89 -6.63
N ILE A 93 -7.91 2.89 -6.04
CA ILE A 93 -8.34 2.26 -4.78
C ILE A 93 -7.69 2.93 -3.58
N THR A 94 -8.51 3.49 -2.69
CA THR A 94 -8.09 4.14 -1.45
C THR A 94 -7.97 3.12 -0.29
N PRO A 95 -7.22 3.45 0.79
CA PRO A 95 -7.20 2.63 1.99
C PRO A 95 -8.60 2.37 2.58
N LEU A 96 -9.50 3.36 2.53
CA LEU A 96 -10.87 3.21 3.03
C LEU A 96 -11.69 2.20 2.19
N MET A 97 -11.51 2.18 0.86
CA MET A 97 -12.14 1.17 0.00
C MET A 97 -11.63 -0.23 0.30
N VAL A 98 -10.35 -0.37 0.63
CA VAL A 98 -9.78 -1.67 1.05
C VAL A 98 -10.38 -2.11 2.39
N ALA A 99 -10.43 -1.24 3.40
CA ALA A 99 -11.06 -1.55 4.68
C ALA A 99 -12.54 -1.96 4.51
N ALA A 100 -13.26 -1.24 3.64
CA ALA A 100 -14.65 -1.53 3.30
C ALA A 100 -14.83 -2.89 2.64
N THR A 101 -13.96 -3.26 1.70
CA THR A 101 -13.98 -4.56 1.01
C THR A 101 -13.86 -5.73 1.99
N TYR A 102 -12.98 -5.60 2.97
CA TYR A 102 -12.68 -6.67 3.94
C TYR A 102 -13.50 -6.58 5.24
N GLY A 103 -14.39 -5.59 5.37
CA GLY A 103 -15.24 -5.42 6.54
C GLY A 103 -14.47 -5.04 7.81
N ASP A 104 -13.29 -4.44 7.66
CA ASP A 104 -12.52 -3.94 8.82
C ASP A 104 -13.10 -2.61 9.30
N THR A 105 -14.23 -2.73 10.03
CA THR A 105 -14.99 -1.58 10.54
C THR A 105 -14.17 -0.70 11.47
N GLU A 106 -13.30 -1.30 12.28
CA GLU A 106 -12.44 -0.54 13.21
C GLU A 106 -11.39 0.29 12.47
N THR A 107 -10.73 -0.30 11.48
CA THR A 107 -9.80 0.45 10.64
C THR A 107 -10.53 1.49 9.81
N ALA A 108 -11.74 1.21 9.30
CA ALA A 108 -12.55 2.19 8.56
C ALA A 108 -12.89 3.41 9.44
N LYS A 109 -13.32 3.20 10.70
CA LYS A 109 -13.55 4.29 11.67
C LYS A 109 -12.27 5.11 11.91
N LEU A 110 -11.14 4.44 12.10
CA LEU A 110 -9.86 5.11 12.33
C LEU A 110 -9.41 5.93 11.11
N LEU A 111 -9.58 5.41 9.90
CA LEU A 111 -9.31 6.14 8.66
C LEU A 111 -10.19 7.39 8.53
N LEU A 112 -11.50 7.27 8.80
CA LEU A 112 -12.43 8.41 8.79
C LEU A 112 -12.03 9.47 9.82
N LYS A 113 -11.66 9.06 11.04
CA LYS A 113 -11.14 9.96 12.08
C LYS A 113 -9.86 10.68 11.64
N LYS A 114 -9.06 10.04 10.81
CA LYS A 114 -7.82 10.60 10.23
C LYS A 114 -8.07 11.42 8.94
N GLY A 115 -9.30 11.63 8.53
CA GLY A 115 -9.66 12.46 7.38
C GLY A 115 -9.74 11.70 6.05
N ALA A 116 -9.99 10.40 6.08
CA ALA A 116 -10.26 9.67 4.86
C ALA A 116 -11.55 10.16 4.19
N ASN A 117 -11.47 10.42 2.89
CA ASN A 117 -12.61 10.90 2.09
C ASN A 117 -13.54 9.72 1.74
N LYS A 118 -14.67 9.61 2.44
CA LYS A 118 -15.66 8.56 2.18
C LYS A 118 -16.39 8.70 0.83
N ASN A 119 -16.35 9.87 0.22
CA ASN A 119 -16.95 10.14 -1.08
C ASN A 119 -15.98 9.96 -2.25
N ALA A 120 -14.73 9.58 -1.98
CA ALA A 120 -13.78 9.27 -3.04
C ALA A 120 -14.31 8.12 -3.91
N LYS A 121 -14.10 8.23 -5.22
CA LYS A 121 -14.54 7.23 -6.21
C LYS A 121 -13.33 6.59 -6.87
N ASP A 122 -13.42 5.30 -7.11
CA ASP A 122 -12.47 4.57 -7.93
C ASP A 122 -12.65 4.87 -9.43
N LEU A 123 -11.90 4.20 -10.27
CA LEU A 123 -11.97 4.37 -11.74
C LEU A 123 -13.32 3.95 -12.34
N ASN A 124 -14.14 3.20 -11.62
CA ASN A 124 -15.48 2.76 -12.01
C ASN A 124 -16.58 3.60 -11.35
N GLY A 125 -16.23 4.64 -10.62
CA GLY A 125 -17.17 5.50 -9.91
C GLY A 125 -17.66 4.96 -8.57
N LYS A 126 -17.10 3.84 -8.06
CA LYS A 126 -17.50 3.22 -6.80
C LYS A 126 -16.86 3.90 -5.60
N THR A 127 -17.64 4.08 -4.55
CA THR A 127 -17.20 4.58 -3.23
C THR A 127 -16.84 3.43 -2.29
N ALA A 128 -16.25 3.76 -1.13
CA ALA A 128 -16.01 2.76 -0.07
C ALA A 128 -17.32 2.08 0.39
N LYS A 129 -18.43 2.81 0.43
CA LYS A 129 -19.75 2.25 0.76
C LYS A 129 -20.22 1.21 -0.25
N ASP A 130 -20.00 1.46 -1.54
CA ASP A 130 -20.33 0.51 -2.60
C ASP A 130 -19.53 -0.79 -2.43
N TYR A 131 -18.23 -0.69 -2.14
CA TYR A 131 -17.37 -1.84 -1.83
C TYR A 131 -17.87 -2.63 -0.62
N ALA A 132 -18.23 -1.96 0.48
CA ALA A 132 -18.78 -2.64 1.66
C ALA A 132 -20.10 -3.37 1.33
N THR A 133 -20.99 -2.73 0.59
CA THR A 133 -22.30 -3.29 0.22
C THR A 133 -22.16 -4.52 -0.68
N GLU A 134 -21.34 -4.42 -1.73
CA GLU A 134 -21.06 -5.53 -2.67
C GLU A 134 -20.45 -6.74 -1.97
N ASN A 135 -19.60 -6.50 -0.96
CA ASN A 135 -18.97 -7.56 -0.18
C ASN A 135 -19.77 -7.97 1.07
N LYS A 136 -21.04 -7.52 1.19
CA LYS A 136 -21.96 -7.86 2.29
C LYS A 136 -21.43 -7.45 3.68
N GLN A 137 -20.60 -6.42 3.74
CA GLN A 137 -20.02 -5.89 4.98
C GLN A 137 -20.96 -4.86 5.62
N THR A 138 -22.11 -5.31 6.11
CA THR A 138 -23.22 -4.45 6.57
C THR A 138 -22.81 -3.48 7.68
N ALA A 139 -22.03 -3.94 8.66
CA ALA A 139 -21.55 -3.09 9.76
C ALA A 139 -20.64 -1.97 9.27
N THR A 140 -19.78 -2.26 8.28
CA THR A 140 -18.88 -1.25 7.68
C THR A 140 -19.65 -0.32 6.77
N ALA A 141 -20.60 -0.82 5.96
CA ALA A 141 -21.46 0.00 5.12
C ALA A 141 -22.30 1.03 5.91
N ALA A 142 -22.70 0.67 7.15
CA ALA A 142 -23.50 1.53 8.01
C ALA A 142 -22.75 2.78 8.51
N ILE A 143 -21.42 2.76 8.57
CA ILE A 143 -20.60 3.90 9.01
C ILE A 143 -20.06 4.74 7.86
N LEU A 144 -20.19 4.29 6.62
CA LEU A 144 -19.78 4.93 5.39
C LEU A 144 -20.96 5.65 4.72
#